data_8e3b7ea55460e3aae0bf2d98e241fd9a
#
_entry.id   8e3b7ea55460e3aae0bf2d98e241fd9a
#
_cell.length_a   1.000
_cell.length_b   1.000
_cell.length_c   1.000
_cell.angle_alpha   90.00
_cell.angle_beta   90.00
_cell.angle_gamma   90.00
#
_symmetry.space_group_name_H-M   'P 1'
#
loop_
_entity.id
_entity.type
_entity.pdbx_description
1 polymer ?
#
loop_
_entity_poly.entity_id
_entity_poly.type
_entity_poly.pdbx_seq_one_letter_code
_entity_poly.pdbx_strand_id
1 'polypeptide(L)'
;MSTPAPAPDPAAPQTGAPDTPAAAAPAAVTVPDVDGLVVAVLGGTGEQGRGLARRLALAGQRVVLGSRDGARAAAAAAQLAVAGDVTGVDNAAAARAGDVVVVAVPWDGHRELLAALVDELDGKVVVDCVNPLGFDGKGAFALPVEEGSAAEQAQAVLPGSRVVGAFHHVSAVLLLDETVESVDIDVLVLGDDRGATDLVQALADRIPGMRGVYGGRLRNCHQVEGLTANLISVNRRYKAHAGLRITDV
;
A
#
# COMPACT_ATOMS: atom_id res chain seq x y z
N MET A 1 -11.24 -72.14 39.91
CA MET A 1 -10.27 -71.33 40.70
C MET A 1 -9.82 -70.21 39.81
N SER A 2 -10.45 -68.98 39.98
CA SER A 2 -10.12 -67.77 39.20
C SER A 2 -9.17 -66.95 40.05
N THR A 3 -8.03 -66.56 39.45
CA THR A 3 -7.04 -65.68 40.04
C THR A 3 -7.52 -64.23 39.90
N PRO A 4 -7.45 -63.40 40.96
CA PRO A 4 -7.83 -62.01 40.84
C PRO A 4 -6.77 -61.17 40.13
N ALA A 5 -7.23 -60.14 39.37
CA ALA A 5 -6.41 -59.20 38.67
C ALA A 5 -5.68 -58.26 39.63
N PRO A 6 -4.47 -57.76 39.29
CA PRO A 6 -3.72 -56.86 40.18
C PRO A 6 -4.34 -55.44 40.17
N ALA A 7 -4.20 -54.78 41.35
CA ALA A 7 -4.67 -53.41 41.59
C ALA A 7 -3.86 -52.37 40.76
N PRO A 8 -4.45 -51.21 40.43
CA PRO A 8 -3.73 -50.17 39.68
C PRO A 8 -2.73 -49.43 40.60
N ASP A 9 -1.60 -49.10 39.96
CA ASP A 9 -0.46 -48.40 40.56
C ASP A 9 -0.82 -46.93 40.94
N PRO A 10 -0.27 -46.36 42.02
CA PRO A 10 -0.57 -44.98 42.41
C PRO A 10 0.07 -43.98 41.44
N ALA A 11 -0.73 -42.99 41.04
CA ALA A 11 -0.40 -41.94 40.12
C ALA A 11 0.94 -41.19 40.42
N ALA A 12 1.76 -41.09 39.43
CA ALA A 12 2.99 -40.24 39.42
C ALA A 12 2.61 -38.77 39.62
N PRO A 13 3.50 -37.96 40.27
CA PRO A 13 3.23 -36.52 40.47
C PRO A 13 3.21 -35.78 39.13
N GLN A 14 2.16 -35.01 38.88
CA GLN A 14 2.06 -34.09 37.74
C GLN A 14 3.11 -32.99 37.90
N THR A 15 4.14 -32.98 37.07
CA THR A 15 5.06 -31.85 36.95
C THR A 15 4.28 -30.66 36.33
N GLY A 16 4.16 -29.59 37.12
CA GLY A 16 3.53 -28.36 36.67
C GLY A 16 4.09 -27.86 35.35
N ALA A 17 3.20 -27.44 34.45
CA ALA A 17 3.57 -26.76 33.21
C ALA A 17 4.40 -25.52 33.55
N PRO A 18 5.44 -25.18 32.76
CA PRO A 18 6.19 -23.98 32.98
C PRO A 18 5.27 -22.76 32.78
N ASP A 19 5.29 -21.83 33.72
CA ASP A 19 4.65 -20.52 33.60
C ASP A 19 5.15 -19.84 32.33
N THR A 20 4.30 -19.75 31.33
CA THR A 20 4.56 -18.91 30.16
C THR A 20 4.48 -17.45 30.62
N PRO A 21 5.56 -16.67 30.53
CA PRO A 21 5.49 -15.26 30.91
C PRO A 21 4.40 -14.59 30.05
N ALA A 22 3.51 -13.86 30.70
CA ALA A 22 2.49 -13.05 30.05
C ALA A 22 3.18 -12.17 28.98
N ALA A 23 2.72 -12.25 27.74
CA ALA A 23 3.21 -11.40 26.67
C ALA A 23 3.06 -9.93 27.13
N ALA A 24 4.18 -9.20 27.10
CA ALA A 24 4.15 -7.77 27.38
C ALA A 24 3.14 -7.11 26.43
N ALA A 25 2.29 -6.25 26.99
CA ALA A 25 1.36 -5.47 26.16
C ALA A 25 2.14 -4.76 25.05
N PRO A 26 1.63 -4.77 23.81
CA PRO A 26 2.32 -4.10 22.70
C PRO A 26 2.53 -2.63 23.09
N ALA A 27 3.77 -2.15 22.89
CA ALA A 27 4.08 -0.73 23.09
C ALA A 27 3.11 0.09 22.22
N ALA A 28 2.53 1.15 22.81
CA ALA A 28 1.65 2.04 22.07
C ALA A 28 2.36 2.50 20.79
N VAL A 29 1.78 2.17 19.64
CA VAL A 29 2.28 2.63 18.34
C VAL A 29 2.03 4.13 18.29
N THR A 30 3.09 4.92 18.30
CA THR A 30 2.96 6.37 18.11
C THR A 30 2.64 6.56 16.62
N VAL A 31 1.40 6.94 16.30
CA VAL A 31 1.00 7.26 14.93
C VAL A 31 1.74 8.53 14.51
N PRO A 32 2.51 8.51 13.41
CA PRO A 32 3.18 9.70 12.91
C PRO A 32 2.19 10.81 12.56
N ASP A 33 2.55 12.04 12.87
CA ASP A 33 1.81 13.19 12.37
C ASP A 33 2.12 13.36 10.87
N VAL A 34 1.08 13.34 10.05
CA VAL A 34 1.15 13.52 8.60
C VAL A 34 0.55 14.85 8.15
N ASP A 35 0.11 15.69 9.09
CA ASP A 35 -0.42 17.01 8.80
C ASP A 35 0.68 17.89 8.16
N GLY A 36 0.31 18.59 7.10
CA GLY A 36 1.21 19.50 6.40
C GLY A 36 2.22 18.84 5.46
N LEU A 37 2.31 17.51 5.42
CA LEU A 37 3.15 16.84 4.42
C LEU A 37 2.63 17.08 3.01
N VAL A 38 3.55 17.24 2.07
CA VAL A 38 3.26 17.29 0.64
C VAL A 38 3.34 15.86 0.08
N VAL A 39 2.26 15.39 -0.50
CA VAL A 39 2.23 14.08 -1.18
C VAL A 39 2.35 14.29 -2.68
N ALA A 40 3.47 13.90 -3.27
CA ALA A 40 3.62 13.85 -4.72
C ALA A 40 3.04 12.54 -5.27
N VAL A 41 2.37 12.61 -6.43
CA VAL A 41 1.84 11.41 -7.10
C VAL A 41 2.38 11.37 -8.53
N LEU A 42 3.37 10.51 -8.77
CA LEU A 42 3.92 10.25 -10.11
C LEU A 42 2.97 9.36 -10.89
N GLY A 43 2.74 9.69 -12.16
CA GLY A 43 1.65 9.06 -12.92
C GLY A 43 0.26 9.61 -12.53
N GLY A 44 0.21 10.78 -11.92
CA GLY A 44 -0.99 11.43 -11.40
C GLY A 44 -2.08 11.74 -12.43
N THR A 45 -1.84 11.52 -13.73
CA THR A 45 -2.85 11.65 -14.78
C THR A 45 -3.60 10.34 -15.08
N GLY A 46 -3.16 9.20 -14.54
CA GLY A 46 -3.85 7.91 -14.60
C GLY A 46 -4.99 7.83 -13.59
N GLU A 47 -5.89 6.86 -13.73
CA GLU A 47 -7.06 6.70 -12.85
C GLU A 47 -6.66 6.46 -11.39
N GLN A 48 -5.72 5.55 -11.13
CA GLN A 48 -5.22 5.25 -9.79
C GLN A 48 -4.58 6.48 -9.14
N GLY A 49 -3.67 7.15 -9.87
CA GLY A 49 -2.97 8.33 -9.35
C GLY A 49 -3.93 9.50 -9.07
N ARG A 50 -4.86 9.79 -9.99
CA ARG A 50 -5.89 10.82 -9.77
C ARG A 50 -6.82 10.48 -8.61
N GLY A 51 -7.17 9.21 -8.48
CA GLY A 51 -8.04 8.72 -7.42
C GLY A 51 -7.40 8.89 -6.05
N LEU A 52 -6.15 8.46 -5.86
CA LEU A 52 -5.40 8.65 -4.62
C LEU A 52 -5.21 10.13 -4.31
N ALA A 53 -4.81 10.93 -5.31
CA ALA A 53 -4.65 12.37 -5.17
C ALA A 53 -5.94 13.04 -4.69
N ARG A 54 -7.08 12.70 -5.29
CA ARG A 54 -8.39 13.21 -4.89
C ARG A 54 -8.70 12.89 -3.42
N ARG A 55 -8.53 11.65 -3.01
CA ARG A 55 -8.86 11.22 -1.64
C ARG A 55 -7.94 11.85 -0.60
N LEU A 56 -6.64 11.94 -0.89
CA LEU A 56 -5.68 12.60 -0.01
C LEU A 56 -5.96 14.10 0.10
N ALA A 57 -6.30 14.77 -1.00
CA ALA A 57 -6.68 16.18 -0.98
C ALA A 57 -7.97 16.44 -0.19
N LEU A 58 -9.01 15.59 -0.34
CA LEU A 58 -10.22 15.64 0.48
C LEU A 58 -9.93 15.43 1.97
N ALA A 59 -8.91 14.65 2.29
CA ALA A 59 -8.43 14.42 3.66
C ALA A 59 -7.53 15.57 4.18
N GLY A 60 -7.36 16.66 3.41
CA GLY A 60 -6.62 17.84 3.80
C GLY A 60 -5.11 17.81 3.48
N GLN A 61 -4.62 16.80 2.75
CA GLN A 61 -3.23 16.77 2.31
C GLN A 61 -2.98 17.71 1.12
N ARG A 62 -1.79 18.33 1.10
CA ARG A 62 -1.30 19.02 -0.09
C ARG A 62 -0.79 17.99 -1.09
N VAL A 63 -1.30 18.04 -2.33
CA VAL A 63 -0.97 17.06 -3.36
C VAL A 63 -0.33 17.70 -4.58
N VAL A 64 0.74 17.10 -5.07
CA VAL A 64 1.43 17.53 -6.31
C VAL A 64 1.37 16.38 -7.32
N LEU A 65 0.61 16.54 -8.38
CA LEU A 65 0.54 15.57 -9.47
C LEU A 65 1.77 15.70 -10.38
N GLY A 66 2.42 14.57 -10.62
CA GLY A 66 3.51 14.45 -11.59
C GLY A 66 3.04 13.74 -12.87
N SER A 67 3.53 14.21 -14.01
CA SER A 67 3.38 13.56 -15.31
C SER A 67 4.64 13.78 -16.16
N ARG A 68 4.81 12.99 -17.22
CA ARG A 68 5.82 13.27 -18.27
C ARG A 68 5.59 14.61 -18.95
N ASP A 69 4.34 15.07 -18.95
CA ASP A 69 3.90 16.34 -19.50
C ASP A 69 3.27 17.16 -18.37
N GLY A 70 3.97 18.21 -17.94
CA GLY A 70 3.52 19.10 -16.85
C GLY A 70 2.19 19.81 -17.16
N ALA A 71 1.91 20.12 -18.43
CA ALA A 71 0.63 20.74 -18.80
C ALA A 71 -0.54 19.77 -18.60
N ARG A 72 -0.35 18.47 -18.90
CA ARG A 72 -1.34 17.43 -18.60
C ARG A 72 -1.54 17.26 -17.09
N ALA A 73 -0.46 17.32 -16.30
CA ALA A 73 -0.57 17.26 -14.84
C ALA A 73 -1.34 18.48 -14.30
N ALA A 74 -1.05 19.68 -14.78
CA ALA A 74 -1.76 20.89 -14.39
C ALA A 74 -3.26 20.83 -14.75
N ALA A 75 -3.60 20.33 -15.94
CA ALA A 75 -4.99 20.16 -16.35
C ALA A 75 -5.72 19.11 -15.48
N ALA A 76 -5.05 18.00 -15.12
CA ALA A 76 -5.61 17.00 -14.22
C ALA A 76 -5.80 17.55 -12.79
N ALA A 77 -4.84 18.31 -12.28
CA ALA A 77 -4.93 18.96 -10.99
C ALA A 77 -6.09 19.97 -10.92
N ALA A 78 -6.32 20.74 -11.98
CA ALA A 78 -7.44 21.67 -12.05
C ALA A 78 -8.79 20.97 -11.96
N GLN A 79 -8.94 19.75 -12.48
CA GLN A 79 -10.15 18.93 -12.33
C GLN A 79 -10.35 18.43 -10.88
N LEU A 80 -9.27 18.32 -10.10
CA LEU A 80 -9.29 17.89 -8.71
C LEU A 80 -9.28 19.04 -7.70
N ALA A 81 -9.22 20.28 -8.15
CA ALA A 81 -9.13 21.46 -7.28
C ALA A 81 -10.31 21.61 -6.31
N VAL A 82 -11.47 21.05 -6.66
CA VAL A 82 -12.66 20.99 -5.78
C VAL A 82 -12.44 20.07 -4.57
N ALA A 83 -11.47 19.17 -4.63
CA ALA A 83 -11.15 18.25 -3.55
C ALA A 83 -10.17 18.84 -2.51
N GLY A 84 -9.43 19.91 -2.84
CA GLY A 84 -8.47 20.54 -1.93
C GLY A 84 -7.25 21.15 -2.66
N ASP A 85 -6.12 21.23 -1.96
CA ASP A 85 -4.86 21.80 -2.48
C ASP A 85 -4.15 20.79 -3.40
N VAL A 86 -4.46 20.85 -4.70
CA VAL A 86 -3.87 20.00 -5.74
C VAL A 86 -3.22 20.85 -6.82
N THR A 87 -1.95 20.62 -7.07
CA THR A 87 -1.18 21.23 -8.15
C THR A 87 -0.63 20.18 -9.10
N GLY A 88 -0.20 20.58 -10.30
CA GLY A 88 0.33 19.65 -11.30
C GLY A 88 1.55 20.20 -12.01
N VAL A 89 2.60 19.38 -12.12
CA VAL A 89 3.89 19.71 -12.71
C VAL A 89 4.50 18.49 -13.43
N ASP A 90 5.70 18.59 -13.96
CA ASP A 90 6.43 17.40 -14.44
C ASP A 90 6.83 16.45 -13.28
N ASN A 91 7.20 15.19 -13.62
CA ASN A 91 7.52 14.19 -12.62
C ASN A 91 8.70 14.58 -11.72
N ALA A 92 9.75 15.21 -12.27
CA ALA A 92 10.92 15.58 -11.49
C ALA A 92 10.59 16.72 -10.50
N ALA A 93 9.84 17.73 -10.95
CA ALA A 93 9.37 18.80 -10.09
C ALA A 93 8.42 18.28 -8.99
N ALA A 94 7.53 17.34 -9.33
CA ALA A 94 6.66 16.70 -8.35
C ALA A 94 7.47 15.89 -7.32
N ALA A 95 8.41 15.05 -7.77
CA ALA A 95 9.28 14.26 -6.89
C ALA A 95 10.08 15.15 -5.93
N ARG A 96 10.61 16.29 -6.40
CA ARG A 96 11.31 17.26 -5.53
C ARG A 96 10.39 17.89 -4.49
N ALA A 97 9.17 18.22 -4.87
CA ALA A 97 8.22 18.92 -3.99
C ALA A 97 7.63 18.03 -2.89
N GLY A 98 7.50 16.72 -3.14
CA GLY A 98 6.88 15.78 -2.21
C GLY A 98 7.78 15.41 -1.03
N ASP A 99 7.23 15.39 0.17
CA ASP A 99 7.84 14.75 1.35
C ASP A 99 7.66 13.23 1.27
N VAL A 100 6.53 12.79 0.74
CA VAL A 100 6.20 11.40 0.39
C VAL A 100 5.84 11.34 -1.09
N VAL A 101 6.35 10.34 -1.81
CA VAL A 101 6.15 10.22 -3.25
C VAL A 101 5.45 8.90 -3.57
N VAL A 102 4.23 8.97 -4.11
CA VAL A 102 3.45 7.82 -4.56
C VAL A 102 3.73 7.56 -6.04
N VAL A 103 4.08 6.32 -6.37
CA VAL A 103 4.34 5.85 -7.73
C VAL A 103 3.11 5.08 -8.23
N ALA A 104 2.34 5.71 -9.13
CA ALA A 104 1.08 5.19 -9.68
C ALA A 104 1.14 5.15 -11.22
N VAL A 105 2.20 4.58 -11.77
CA VAL A 105 2.42 4.45 -13.21
C VAL A 105 2.09 3.04 -13.69
N PRO A 106 1.88 2.83 -15.01
CA PRO A 106 1.86 1.49 -15.57
C PRO A 106 3.17 0.75 -15.32
N TRP A 107 3.09 -0.59 -15.22
CA TRP A 107 4.27 -1.44 -15.06
C TRP A 107 5.30 -1.19 -16.17
N ASP A 108 4.83 -1.09 -17.42
CA ASP A 108 5.67 -0.68 -18.53
C ASP A 108 6.16 0.76 -18.34
N GLY A 109 7.48 0.91 -18.13
CA GLY A 109 8.12 2.21 -17.87
C GLY A 109 8.30 2.55 -16.40
N HIS A 110 7.99 1.63 -15.46
CA HIS A 110 8.20 1.81 -14.03
C HIS A 110 9.69 2.00 -13.68
N ARG A 111 10.55 1.06 -14.09
CA ARG A 111 11.99 1.12 -13.86
C ARG A 111 12.63 2.37 -14.47
N GLU A 112 12.28 2.69 -15.71
CA GLU A 112 12.84 3.83 -16.44
C GLU A 112 12.48 5.16 -15.77
N LEU A 113 11.23 5.29 -15.30
CA LEU A 113 10.81 6.48 -14.57
C LEU A 113 11.61 6.64 -13.27
N LEU A 114 11.72 5.58 -12.47
CA LEU A 114 12.42 5.64 -11.19
C LEU A 114 13.92 5.90 -11.39
N ALA A 115 14.54 5.27 -12.38
CA ALA A 115 15.95 5.50 -12.71
C ALA A 115 16.23 6.95 -13.13
N ALA A 116 15.27 7.61 -13.80
CA ALA A 116 15.38 9.01 -14.16
C ALA A 116 15.18 10.00 -12.99
N LEU A 117 14.76 9.52 -11.83
CA LEU A 117 14.41 10.34 -10.66
C LEU A 117 15.19 9.98 -9.38
N VAL A 118 16.29 9.24 -9.51
CA VAL A 118 17.09 8.77 -8.36
C VAL A 118 17.49 9.92 -7.45
N ASP A 119 17.98 11.01 -8.03
CA ASP A 119 18.44 12.19 -7.28
C ASP A 119 17.29 12.92 -6.56
N GLU A 120 16.12 13.02 -7.21
CA GLU A 120 14.95 13.70 -6.64
C GLU A 120 14.26 12.87 -5.54
N LEU A 121 14.45 11.56 -5.56
CA LEU A 121 13.84 10.62 -4.62
C LEU A 121 14.78 10.23 -3.46
N ASP A 122 16.04 10.63 -3.50
CA ASP A 122 17.02 10.29 -2.46
C ASP A 122 16.55 10.74 -1.06
N GLY A 123 16.66 9.87 -0.08
CA GLY A 123 16.24 10.08 1.30
C GLY A 123 14.73 10.10 1.56
N LYS A 124 13.89 10.00 0.53
CA LYS A 124 12.44 10.09 0.65
C LYS A 124 11.76 8.75 0.95
N VAL A 125 10.53 8.82 1.46
CA VAL A 125 9.61 7.70 1.47
C VAL A 125 8.93 7.62 0.10
N VAL A 126 9.11 6.48 -0.57
CA VAL A 126 8.52 6.20 -1.88
C VAL A 126 7.48 5.09 -1.72
N VAL A 127 6.22 5.41 -2.02
CA VAL A 127 5.10 4.48 -1.93
C VAL A 127 4.85 3.90 -3.32
N ASP A 128 5.17 2.64 -3.50
CA ASP A 128 4.90 1.93 -4.75
C ASP A 128 3.52 1.28 -4.71
N CYS A 129 2.65 1.59 -5.68
CA CYS A 129 1.34 0.99 -5.83
C CYS A 129 1.15 0.26 -7.17
N VAL A 130 2.27 -0.03 -7.85
CA VAL A 130 2.28 -0.66 -9.17
C VAL A 130 2.03 -2.16 -9.05
N ASN A 131 1.20 -2.67 -9.97
CA ASN A 131 0.90 -4.10 -10.07
C ASN A 131 1.43 -4.64 -11.41
N PRO A 132 2.47 -5.48 -11.40
CA PRO A 132 2.91 -6.20 -12.59
C PRO A 132 1.87 -7.24 -13.01
N LEU A 133 0.93 -6.86 -13.86
CA LEU A 133 -0.16 -7.72 -14.31
C LEU A 133 -0.16 -7.88 -15.84
N GLY A 134 -0.39 -9.10 -16.26
CA GLY A 134 -0.72 -9.44 -17.65
C GLY A 134 -2.22 -9.69 -17.79
N PHE A 135 -2.70 -9.56 -19.03
CA PHE A 135 -4.10 -9.78 -19.39
C PHE A 135 -4.17 -10.65 -20.64
N ASP A 136 -4.97 -11.70 -20.57
CA ASP A 136 -5.26 -12.58 -21.71
C ASP A 136 -6.74 -12.92 -21.83
N GLY A 137 -7.10 -13.86 -22.71
CA GLY A 137 -8.49 -14.31 -22.88
C GLY A 137 -9.10 -14.97 -21.62
N LYS A 138 -8.29 -15.34 -20.62
CA LYS A 138 -8.73 -15.94 -19.35
C LYS A 138 -8.85 -14.89 -18.22
N GLY A 139 -8.27 -13.70 -18.39
CA GLY A 139 -8.35 -12.61 -17.42
C GLY A 139 -6.98 -12.06 -17.00
N ALA A 140 -6.95 -11.38 -15.85
CA ALA A 140 -5.73 -10.84 -15.27
C ALA A 140 -4.90 -11.94 -14.61
N PHE A 141 -3.57 -11.83 -14.67
CA PHE A 141 -2.63 -12.70 -14.00
C PHE A 141 -1.37 -11.91 -13.59
N ALA A 142 -0.68 -12.38 -12.54
CA ALA A 142 0.56 -11.77 -12.11
C ALA A 142 1.71 -12.08 -13.10
N LEU A 143 2.50 -11.07 -13.44
CA LEU A 143 3.73 -11.23 -14.20
C LEU A 143 4.90 -11.53 -13.27
N PRO A 144 5.89 -12.33 -13.69
CA PRO A 144 7.13 -12.49 -12.96
C PRO A 144 7.94 -11.19 -13.01
N VAL A 145 8.55 -10.83 -11.88
CA VAL A 145 9.48 -9.70 -11.76
C VAL A 145 10.83 -10.24 -11.32
N GLU A 146 11.91 -9.82 -11.97
CA GLU A 146 13.26 -10.34 -11.71
C GLU A 146 13.70 -10.07 -10.25
N GLU A 147 13.39 -8.89 -9.72
CA GLU A 147 13.71 -8.50 -8.35
C GLU A 147 12.76 -9.10 -7.31
N GLY A 148 11.68 -9.77 -7.75
CA GLY A 148 10.64 -10.36 -6.90
C GLY A 148 9.30 -9.64 -7.01
N SER A 149 9.29 -8.30 -6.99
CA SER A 149 8.09 -7.46 -7.04
C SER A 149 8.39 -6.08 -7.64
N ALA A 150 7.36 -5.30 -7.98
CA ALA A 150 7.54 -3.92 -8.42
C ALA A 150 8.19 -3.08 -7.30
N ALA A 151 7.75 -3.25 -6.06
CA ALA A 151 8.31 -2.54 -4.92
C ALA A 151 9.78 -2.92 -4.66
N GLU A 152 10.18 -4.20 -4.82
CA GLU A 152 11.58 -4.61 -4.72
C GLU A 152 12.42 -4.08 -5.87
N GLN A 153 11.86 -4.02 -7.10
CA GLN A 153 12.51 -3.34 -8.21
C GLN A 153 12.70 -1.84 -7.91
N ALA A 154 11.68 -1.17 -7.37
CA ALA A 154 11.81 0.22 -6.94
C ALA A 154 12.93 0.41 -5.93
N GLN A 155 13.03 -0.44 -4.92
CA GLN A 155 14.10 -0.36 -3.92
C GLN A 155 15.49 -0.64 -4.50
N ALA A 156 15.59 -1.55 -5.47
CA ALA A 156 16.86 -1.82 -6.15
C ALA A 156 17.32 -0.63 -7.01
N VAL A 157 16.39 0.09 -7.64
CA VAL A 157 16.67 1.29 -8.44
C VAL A 157 16.94 2.51 -7.56
N LEU A 158 16.30 2.60 -6.38
CA LEU A 158 16.35 3.73 -5.46
C LEU A 158 17.00 3.34 -4.11
N PRO A 159 18.30 3.03 -4.08
CA PRO A 159 18.93 2.53 -2.85
C PRO A 159 18.97 3.55 -1.71
N GLY A 160 18.89 4.84 -2.00
CA GLY A 160 18.82 5.92 -1.00
C GLY A 160 17.41 6.23 -0.50
N SER A 161 16.37 5.66 -1.09
CA SER A 161 14.97 5.86 -0.67
C SER A 161 14.50 4.76 0.28
N ARG A 162 13.43 5.03 1.01
CA ARG A 162 12.72 4.06 1.83
C ARG A 162 11.45 3.64 1.10
N VAL A 163 11.51 2.52 0.38
CA VAL A 163 10.37 2.05 -0.43
C VAL A 163 9.36 1.32 0.45
N VAL A 164 8.09 1.62 0.22
CA VAL A 164 6.93 1.00 0.87
C VAL A 164 5.93 0.60 -0.20
N GLY A 165 5.53 -0.67 -0.24
CA GLY A 165 4.43 -1.12 -1.08
C GLY A 165 3.09 -0.88 -0.39
N ALA A 166 2.16 -0.15 -1.04
CA ALA A 166 0.83 0.11 -0.51
C ALA A 166 -0.18 0.47 -1.62
N PHE A 167 -1.48 0.47 -1.30
CA PHE A 167 -2.59 0.84 -2.20
C PHE A 167 -2.76 -0.02 -3.47
N HIS A 168 -2.09 -1.14 -3.60
CA HIS A 168 -2.12 -2.03 -4.77
C HIS A 168 -3.53 -2.52 -5.14
N HIS A 169 -4.36 -2.78 -4.13
CA HIS A 169 -5.66 -3.41 -4.27
C HIS A 169 -6.84 -2.45 -4.07
N VAL A 170 -6.59 -1.15 -4.04
CA VAL A 170 -7.64 -0.14 -3.91
C VAL A 170 -8.23 0.17 -5.28
N SER A 171 -9.57 0.11 -5.40
CA SER A 171 -10.25 0.36 -6.68
C SER A 171 -10.17 1.84 -7.09
N ALA A 172 -9.56 2.11 -8.24
CA ALA A 172 -9.51 3.46 -8.82
C ALA A 172 -10.92 4.03 -9.07
N VAL A 173 -11.90 3.18 -9.40
CA VAL A 173 -13.30 3.58 -9.59
C VAL A 173 -13.87 4.17 -8.30
N LEU A 174 -13.70 3.49 -7.16
CA LEU A 174 -14.18 4.00 -5.87
C LEU A 174 -13.44 5.28 -5.43
N LEU A 175 -12.13 5.36 -5.74
CA LEU A 175 -11.35 6.54 -5.41
C LEU A 175 -11.84 7.79 -6.16
N LEU A 176 -12.26 7.63 -7.42
CA LEU A 176 -12.69 8.72 -8.29
C LEU A 176 -14.19 9.05 -8.16
N ASP A 177 -14.99 8.13 -7.66
CA ASP A 177 -16.43 8.32 -7.53
C ASP A 177 -16.75 9.42 -6.50
N GLU A 178 -17.39 10.49 -6.98
CA GLU A 178 -17.75 11.66 -6.17
C GLU A 178 -18.90 11.38 -5.20
N THR A 179 -19.68 10.34 -5.45
CA THR A 179 -20.80 9.92 -4.59
C THR A 179 -20.36 9.03 -3.43
N VAL A 180 -19.14 8.50 -3.49
CA VAL A 180 -18.55 7.65 -2.43
C VAL A 180 -17.83 8.54 -1.42
N GLU A 181 -18.41 8.71 -0.25
CA GLU A 181 -17.83 9.50 0.84
C GLU A 181 -16.73 8.75 1.59
N SER A 182 -16.87 7.43 1.73
CA SER A 182 -15.97 6.56 2.51
C SER A 182 -15.63 5.30 1.72
N VAL A 183 -14.35 4.92 1.71
CA VAL A 183 -13.86 3.71 1.05
C VAL A 183 -13.51 2.67 2.11
N ASP A 184 -14.45 1.78 2.42
CA ASP A 184 -14.35 0.79 3.49
C ASP A 184 -13.40 -0.37 3.13
N ILE A 185 -12.09 -0.16 3.35
CA ILE A 185 -11.02 -1.09 2.94
C ILE A 185 -9.79 -0.98 3.86
N ASP A 186 -9.13 -2.09 4.12
CA ASP A 186 -7.79 -2.08 4.71
C ASP A 186 -6.72 -1.99 3.62
N VAL A 187 -5.76 -1.11 3.82
CA VAL A 187 -4.60 -0.94 2.94
C VAL A 187 -3.42 -1.70 3.55
N LEU A 188 -3.01 -2.79 2.90
CA LEU A 188 -1.79 -3.49 3.31
C LEU A 188 -0.57 -2.62 2.98
N VAL A 189 0.24 -2.37 4.01
CA VAL A 189 1.44 -1.55 3.94
C VAL A 189 2.65 -2.42 4.24
N LEU A 190 3.57 -2.55 3.27
CA LEU A 190 4.72 -3.44 3.34
C LEU A 190 6.00 -2.65 3.13
N GLY A 191 7.01 -2.90 3.97
CA GLY A 191 8.30 -2.21 3.86
C GLY A 191 9.29 -2.68 4.91
N ASP A 192 10.55 -2.35 4.70
CA ASP A 192 11.64 -2.76 5.59
C ASP A 192 11.98 -1.68 6.64
N ASP A 193 11.68 -0.41 6.36
CA ASP A 193 11.80 0.70 7.30
C ASP A 193 10.48 0.91 8.05
N ARG A 194 10.54 0.78 9.39
CA ARG A 194 9.35 0.88 10.22
C ARG A 194 8.76 2.28 10.22
N GLY A 195 9.59 3.31 10.28
CA GLY A 195 9.11 4.69 10.27
C GLY A 195 8.40 5.05 8.96
N ALA A 196 8.90 4.51 7.84
CA ALA A 196 8.24 4.69 6.55
C ALA A 196 6.90 3.93 6.48
N THR A 197 6.83 2.70 6.98
CA THR A 197 5.55 1.96 7.01
C THR A 197 4.53 2.59 7.94
N ASP A 198 4.93 3.05 9.13
CA ASP A 198 4.04 3.73 10.07
C ASP A 198 3.50 5.05 9.48
N LEU A 199 4.34 5.80 8.76
CA LEU A 199 3.94 7.03 8.05
C LEU A 199 2.91 6.73 6.93
N VAL A 200 3.12 5.67 6.15
CA VAL A 200 2.20 5.31 5.06
C VAL A 200 0.87 4.77 5.61
N GLN A 201 0.89 4.03 6.74
CA GLN A 201 -0.33 3.65 7.45
C GLN A 201 -1.12 4.89 7.89
N ALA A 202 -0.44 5.86 8.52
CA ALA A 202 -1.07 7.11 8.93
C ALA A 202 -1.67 7.90 7.75
N LEU A 203 -1.00 7.92 6.58
CA LEU A 203 -1.57 8.52 5.36
C LEU A 203 -2.81 7.77 4.86
N ALA A 204 -2.82 6.43 4.91
CA ALA A 204 -3.99 5.64 4.54
C ALA A 204 -5.17 5.92 5.47
N ASP A 205 -4.93 6.03 6.78
CA ASP A 205 -5.93 6.32 7.81
C ASP A 205 -6.57 7.71 7.67
N ARG A 206 -5.91 8.65 6.95
CA ARG A 206 -6.52 9.96 6.64
C ARG A 206 -7.69 9.86 5.68
N ILE A 207 -7.74 8.83 4.84
CA ILE A 207 -8.81 8.65 3.87
C ILE A 207 -10.01 7.98 4.56
N PRO A 208 -11.19 8.61 4.60
CA PRO A 208 -12.35 8.07 5.29
C PRO A 208 -12.67 6.63 4.89
N GLY A 209 -12.76 5.74 5.89
CA GLY A 209 -13.06 4.32 5.74
C GLY A 209 -11.84 3.44 5.46
N MET A 210 -10.71 4.01 5.07
CA MET A 210 -9.47 3.24 4.94
C MET A 210 -8.80 3.04 6.29
N ARG A 211 -8.09 1.93 6.40
CA ARG A 211 -7.22 1.62 7.54
C ARG A 211 -5.90 1.07 7.01
N GLY A 212 -4.78 1.68 7.38
CA GLY A 212 -3.44 1.18 7.07
C GLY A 212 -3.09 0.01 7.99
N VAL A 213 -2.79 -1.14 7.42
CA VAL A 213 -2.41 -2.35 8.16
C VAL A 213 -1.03 -2.81 7.72
N TYR A 214 -0.11 -2.99 8.67
CA TYR A 214 1.21 -3.52 8.37
C TYR A 214 1.12 -4.95 7.82
N GLY A 215 1.50 -5.12 6.55
CA GLY A 215 1.42 -6.38 5.81
C GLY A 215 2.74 -7.18 5.80
N GLY A 216 3.80 -6.67 6.42
CA GLY A 216 5.10 -7.34 6.47
C GLY A 216 6.22 -6.60 5.74
N ARG A 217 7.30 -7.32 5.46
CA ARG A 217 8.50 -6.80 4.78
C ARG A 217 8.27 -6.60 3.29
N LEU A 218 9.11 -5.77 2.66
CA LEU A 218 9.04 -5.43 1.24
C LEU A 218 9.04 -6.69 0.35
N ARG A 219 9.83 -7.70 0.69
CA ARG A 219 9.88 -8.99 -0.03
C ARG A 219 8.53 -9.72 -0.18
N ASN A 220 7.51 -9.32 0.56
CA ASN A 220 6.17 -9.89 0.46
C ASN A 220 5.25 -9.11 -0.49
N CYS A 221 5.73 -8.02 -1.11
CA CYS A 221 4.91 -7.19 -1.99
C CYS A 221 4.37 -7.97 -3.20
N HIS A 222 5.12 -8.94 -3.74
CA HIS A 222 4.66 -9.78 -4.84
C HIS A 222 3.32 -10.46 -4.58
N GLN A 223 3.02 -10.79 -3.31
CA GLN A 223 1.74 -11.42 -2.92
C GLN A 223 0.59 -10.44 -3.05
N VAL A 224 0.78 -9.20 -2.61
CA VAL A 224 -0.24 -8.15 -2.63
C VAL A 224 -0.44 -7.60 -4.05
N GLU A 225 0.64 -7.41 -4.79
CA GLU A 225 0.62 -7.04 -6.21
C GLU A 225 -0.15 -8.08 -7.02
N GLY A 226 0.18 -9.38 -6.86
CA GLY A 226 -0.48 -10.48 -7.55
C GLY A 226 -1.94 -10.68 -7.14
N LEU A 227 -2.30 -10.42 -5.87
CA LEU A 227 -3.66 -10.52 -5.36
C LEU A 227 -4.64 -9.62 -6.14
N THR A 228 -4.15 -8.51 -6.70
CA THR A 228 -4.98 -7.60 -7.52
C THR A 228 -5.60 -8.32 -8.71
N ALA A 229 -4.93 -9.30 -9.32
CA ALA A 229 -5.52 -10.13 -10.38
C ALA A 229 -6.74 -10.93 -9.89
N ASN A 230 -6.70 -11.42 -8.64
CA ASN A 230 -7.84 -12.11 -8.03
C ASN A 230 -9.00 -11.15 -7.78
N LEU A 231 -8.74 -9.95 -7.26
CA LEU A 231 -9.77 -8.94 -7.02
C LEU A 231 -10.43 -8.48 -8.32
N ILE A 232 -9.65 -8.31 -9.40
CA ILE A 232 -10.19 -8.03 -10.74
C ILE A 232 -11.17 -9.14 -11.17
N SER A 233 -10.82 -10.41 -10.92
CA SER A 233 -11.68 -11.56 -11.22
C SER A 233 -12.95 -11.58 -10.37
N VAL A 234 -12.83 -11.26 -9.07
CA VAL A 234 -13.98 -11.09 -8.15
C VAL A 234 -14.89 -9.97 -8.64
N ASN A 235 -14.31 -8.80 -8.95
CA ASN A 235 -15.06 -7.63 -9.43
C ASN A 235 -15.84 -7.94 -10.71
N ARG A 236 -15.19 -8.63 -11.64
CA ARG A 236 -15.83 -9.06 -12.90
C ARG A 236 -16.99 -10.03 -12.66
N ARG A 237 -16.79 -10.99 -11.75
CA ARG A 237 -17.78 -12.04 -11.44
C ARG A 237 -19.01 -11.49 -10.72
N TYR A 238 -18.79 -10.64 -9.72
CA TYR A 238 -19.82 -10.17 -8.81
C TYR A 238 -20.29 -8.74 -9.14
N LYS A 239 -19.71 -8.10 -10.16
CA LYS A 239 -19.97 -6.70 -10.53
C LYS A 239 -19.82 -5.77 -9.32
N ALA A 240 -18.71 -5.93 -8.62
CA ALA A 240 -18.38 -5.24 -7.37
C ALA A 240 -17.08 -4.45 -7.51
N HIS A 241 -16.73 -3.72 -6.45
CA HIS A 241 -15.43 -3.09 -6.24
C HIS A 241 -14.85 -3.65 -4.95
N ALA A 242 -14.50 -4.95 -4.99
CA ALA A 242 -14.02 -5.68 -3.83
C ALA A 242 -12.69 -5.13 -3.32
N GLY A 243 -12.56 -5.04 -2.02
CA GLY A 243 -11.35 -4.70 -1.29
C GLY A 243 -10.98 -5.78 -0.29
N LEU A 244 -10.04 -5.48 0.59
CA LEU A 244 -9.62 -6.35 1.69
C LEU A 244 -10.10 -5.81 3.02
N ARG A 245 -10.39 -6.71 3.95
CA ARG A 245 -10.53 -6.44 5.37
C ARG A 245 -9.74 -7.48 6.14
N ILE A 246 -8.88 -7.03 7.03
CA ILE A 246 -8.14 -7.87 7.96
C ILE A 246 -8.90 -7.88 9.28
N THR A 247 -9.35 -9.05 9.69
CA THR A 247 -10.10 -9.22 10.93
C THR A 247 -9.14 -9.40 12.10
N ASP A 248 -9.58 -9.01 13.29
CA ASP A 248 -8.87 -9.24 14.56
C ASP A 248 -7.56 -8.45 14.71
N VAL A 249 -7.48 -7.24 14.11
CA VAL A 249 -6.37 -6.29 14.26
C VAL A 249 -6.89 -4.88 14.46
#